data_e06cbcb470c2b89151b1ebeb4c2766c5
#
_entry.id   e06cbcb470c2b89151b1ebeb4c2766c5
#
_cell.length_a   1.000
_cell.length_b   1.000
_cell.length_c   1.000
_cell.angle_alpha   90.00
_cell.angle_beta   90.00
_cell.angle_gamma   90.00
#
_symmetry.space_group_name_H-M   'P 1'
#
loop_
_entity.id
_entity.type
_entity.pdbx_description
1 polymer ?
#
loop_
_entity_poly.entity_id
_entity_poly.type
_entity_poly.pdbx_seq_one_letter_code
_entity_poly.pdbx_strand_id
1 'polypeptide(L)'
;MTVEELRKELEKIISALNSSGFAGIDSKTLEKLNNFAASADELGMKEGKHLLENLSAVIKAIQEGKSQPESGNIRLTALDFYVKKLSDSGNIEDL
;
A
#
# COMPACT_ATOMS: atom_id res chain seq x y z
N MET A 1 -16.41 0.41 2.60
CA MET A 1 -15.43 1.38 2.03
C MET A 1 -15.57 1.39 0.51
N THR A 2 -15.60 2.56 -0.09
CA THR A 2 -15.62 2.69 -1.55
C THR A 2 -14.20 2.71 -2.11
N VAL A 3 -14.06 2.53 -3.42
CA VAL A 3 -12.76 2.61 -4.08
C VAL A 3 -12.14 3.99 -3.89
N GLU A 4 -12.96 5.04 -3.99
CA GLU A 4 -12.48 6.41 -3.81
C GLU A 4 -11.97 6.65 -2.38
N GLU A 5 -12.67 6.15 -1.39
CA GLU A 5 -12.23 6.24 0.01
C GLU A 5 -10.92 5.48 0.22
N LEU A 6 -10.81 4.29 -0.35
CA LEU A 6 -9.59 3.49 -0.26
C LEU A 6 -8.42 4.22 -0.93
N ARG A 7 -8.64 4.79 -2.12
CA ARG A 7 -7.62 5.57 -2.83
C ARG A 7 -7.06 6.69 -1.97
N LYS A 8 -7.95 7.45 -1.33
CA LYS A 8 -7.55 8.56 -0.46
C LYS A 8 -6.73 8.09 0.73
N GLU A 9 -7.13 7.00 1.33
CA GLU A 9 -6.41 6.43 2.47
C GLU A 9 -5.04 5.90 2.05
N LEU A 10 -4.95 5.29 0.88
CA LEU A 10 -3.67 4.81 0.35
C LEU A 10 -2.72 5.98 0.06
N GLU A 11 -3.23 7.08 -0.48
CA GLU A 11 -2.40 8.27 -0.71
C GLU A 11 -1.81 8.81 0.60
N LYS A 12 -2.60 8.82 1.65
CA LYS A 12 -2.14 9.28 2.96
C LYS A 12 -1.04 8.39 3.51
N ILE A 13 -1.21 7.07 3.43
CA ILE A 13 -0.23 6.14 3.98
C ILE A 13 1.07 6.13 3.16
N ILE A 14 0.95 6.25 1.83
CA ILE A 14 2.12 6.35 0.96
C ILE A 14 2.93 7.60 1.32
N SER A 15 2.26 8.73 1.50
CA SER A 15 2.91 9.98 1.87
C SER A 15 3.61 9.85 3.22
N ALA A 16 2.97 9.23 4.19
CA ALA A 16 3.54 9.01 5.52
C ALA A 16 4.78 8.13 5.45
N LEU A 17 4.74 7.06 4.67
CA LEU A 17 5.87 6.15 4.52
C LEU A 17 7.05 6.80 3.80
N ASN A 18 6.78 7.64 2.80
CA ASN A 18 7.83 8.40 2.12
C ASN A 18 8.52 9.39 3.06
N SER A 19 7.79 9.93 4.02
CA SER A 19 8.34 10.90 4.96
C SER A 19 9.08 10.26 6.12
N SER A 20 8.58 9.16 6.67
CA SER A 20 9.13 8.56 7.88
C SER A 20 10.02 7.34 7.64
N GLY A 21 9.96 6.74 6.45
CA GLY A 21 10.69 5.51 6.17
C GLY A 21 10.00 4.28 6.77
N PHE A 22 10.68 3.14 6.72
CA PHE A 22 10.07 1.86 7.11
C PHE A 22 10.45 1.38 8.51
N ALA A 23 11.60 1.81 9.02
CA ALA A 23 12.12 1.29 10.28
C ALA A 23 11.27 1.68 11.50
N GLY A 24 10.63 2.83 11.43
CA GLY A 24 9.84 3.36 12.56
C GLY A 24 8.35 3.06 12.46
N ILE A 25 7.93 2.19 11.54
CA ILE A 25 6.52 1.89 11.36
C ILE A 25 6.04 1.01 12.51
N ASP A 26 4.92 1.40 13.12
CA ASP A 26 4.34 0.65 14.23
C ASP A 26 3.40 -0.45 13.74
N SER A 27 2.97 -1.31 14.66
CA SER A 27 2.07 -2.41 14.36
C SER A 27 0.70 -1.92 13.86
N LYS A 28 0.27 -0.74 14.28
CA LYS A 28 -1.00 -0.16 13.83
C LYS A 28 -0.98 0.17 12.35
N THR A 29 0.14 0.66 11.85
CA THR A 29 0.30 0.96 10.43
C THR A 29 0.28 -0.33 9.61
N LEU A 30 0.95 -1.38 10.08
CA LEU A 30 0.91 -2.68 9.41
C LEU A 30 -0.50 -3.26 9.39
N GLU A 31 -1.22 -3.10 10.50
CA GLU A 31 -2.61 -3.53 10.59
C GLU A 31 -3.50 -2.78 9.58
N LYS A 32 -3.28 -1.47 9.43
CA LYS A 32 -4.01 -0.69 8.43
C LYS A 32 -3.74 -1.18 7.01
N LEU A 33 -2.48 -1.50 6.69
CA LEU A 33 -2.14 -2.04 5.38
C LEU A 33 -2.88 -3.35 5.11
N ASN A 34 -2.95 -4.22 6.11
CA ASN A 34 -3.67 -5.48 5.98
C ASN A 34 -5.18 -5.26 5.83
N ASN A 35 -5.73 -4.29 6.55
CA ASN A 35 -7.14 -3.92 6.43
C ASN A 35 -7.46 -3.34 5.05
N PHE A 36 -6.56 -2.53 4.51
CA PHE A 36 -6.72 -2.00 3.15
C PHE A 36 -6.64 -3.11 2.11
N ALA A 37 -5.78 -4.11 2.32
CA ALA A 37 -5.71 -5.27 1.44
C ALA A 37 -7.03 -6.03 1.42
N ALA A 38 -7.64 -6.22 2.60
CA ALA A 38 -8.95 -6.87 2.70
C ALA A 38 -10.04 -6.05 2.00
N SER A 39 -10.02 -4.72 2.16
CA SER A 39 -10.96 -3.83 1.48
C SER A 39 -10.79 -3.90 -0.04
N ALA A 40 -9.54 -3.93 -0.51
CA ALA A 40 -9.26 -4.05 -1.94
C ALA A 40 -9.80 -5.37 -2.49
N ASP A 41 -9.65 -6.45 -1.74
CA ASP A 41 -10.18 -7.75 -2.12
C ASP A 41 -11.71 -7.71 -2.26
N GLU A 42 -12.39 -7.11 -1.29
CA GLU A 42 -13.85 -6.96 -1.33
C GLU A 42 -14.32 -6.12 -2.51
N LEU A 43 -13.52 -5.14 -2.92
CA LEU A 43 -13.84 -4.26 -4.03
C LEU A 43 -13.44 -4.85 -5.39
N GLY A 44 -12.87 -6.05 -5.40
CA GLY A 44 -12.42 -6.70 -6.63
C GLY A 44 -11.11 -6.17 -7.18
N MET A 45 -10.37 -5.42 -6.37
CA MET A 45 -9.08 -4.81 -6.75
C MET A 45 -7.95 -5.78 -6.42
N LYS A 46 -7.83 -6.84 -7.20
CA LYS A 46 -6.86 -7.92 -6.92
C LYS A 46 -5.41 -7.44 -6.93
N GLU A 47 -5.05 -6.58 -7.88
CA GLU A 47 -3.71 -6.04 -7.95
C GLU A 47 -3.40 -5.18 -6.73
N GLY A 48 -4.34 -4.34 -6.33
CA GLY A 48 -4.20 -3.52 -5.13
C GLY A 48 -3.99 -4.37 -3.89
N LYS A 49 -4.75 -5.45 -3.76
CA LYS A 49 -4.59 -6.40 -2.67
C LYS A 49 -3.18 -6.96 -2.62
N HIS A 50 -2.67 -7.45 -3.76
CA HIS A 50 -1.32 -8.03 -3.83
C HIS A 50 -0.24 -7.00 -3.51
N LEU A 51 -0.37 -5.79 -4.02
CA LEU A 51 0.60 -4.73 -3.75
C LEU A 51 0.64 -4.38 -2.27
N LEU A 52 -0.52 -4.31 -1.62
CA LEU A 52 -0.60 -4.01 -0.19
C LEU A 52 -0.03 -5.16 0.66
N GLU A 53 -0.35 -6.39 0.31
CA GLU A 53 0.20 -7.55 1.00
C GLU A 53 1.72 -7.63 0.87
N ASN A 54 2.23 -7.38 -0.33
CA ASN A 54 3.67 -7.38 -0.58
C ASN A 54 4.37 -6.27 0.19
N LEU A 55 3.78 -5.09 0.24
CA LEU A 55 4.35 -3.97 0.98
C LEU A 55 4.38 -4.29 2.49
N SER A 56 3.29 -4.79 3.01
CA SER A 56 3.21 -5.18 4.43
C SER A 56 4.27 -6.23 4.78
N ALA A 57 4.42 -7.23 3.93
CA ALA A 57 5.40 -8.29 4.14
C ALA A 57 6.83 -7.78 4.12
N VAL A 58 7.17 -6.88 3.18
CA VAL A 58 8.52 -6.36 3.08
C VAL A 58 8.85 -5.41 4.23
N ILE A 59 7.88 -4.63 4.69
CA ILE A 59 8.08 -3.75 5.86
C ILE A 59 8.40 -4.59 7.08
N LYS A 60 7.65 -5.66 7.29
CA LYS A 60 7.91 -6.58 8.40
C LYS A 60 9.29 -7.19 8.30
N ALA A 61 9.70 -7.60 7.10
CA ALA A 61 11.04 -8.16 6.88
C ALA A 61 12.14 -7.14 7.15
N ILE A 62 11.93 -5.88 6.78
CA ILE A 62 12.88 -4.81 7.07
C ILE A 62 13.01 -4.61 8.58
N GLN A 63 11.91 -4.60 9.29
CA GLN A 63 11.91 -4.44 10.75
C GLN A 63 12.62 -5.61 11.46
N GLU A 64 12.55 -6.80 10.88
CA GLU A 64 13.21 -7.99 11.40
C GLU A 64 14.67 -8.12 10.95
N GLY A 65 15.17 -7.18 10.16
CA GLY A 65 16.54 -7.21 9.65
C GLY A 65 16.75 -8.20 8.52
N LYS A 66 15.68 -8.72 7.92
CA LYS A 66 15.75 -9.73 6.84
C LYS A 66 15.75 -9.13 5.44
N SER A 67 15.46 -7.84 5.31
CA SER A 67 15.40 -7.16 4.03
C SER A 67 15.93 -5.75 4.14
N GLN A 68 16.36 -5.18 3.02
CA GLN A 68 16.89 -3.82 2.96
C GLN A 68 15.78 -2.81 2.69
N PRO A 69 15.95 -1.54 3.14
CA PRO A 69 14.95 -0.49 2.87
C PRO A 69 14.65 -0.29 1.39
N GLU A 70 15.60 -0.56 0.51
CA GLU A 70 15.41 -0.44 -0.95
C GLU A 70 14.29 -1.35 -1.45
N SER A 71 14.15 -2.54 -0.87
CA SER A 71 13.05 -3.45 -1.22
C SER A 71 11.70 -2.85 -0.87
N GLY A 72 11.64 -2.13 0.25
CA GLY A 72 10.43 -1.40 0.66
C GLY A 72 10.10 -0.28 -0.32
N ASN A 73 11.11 0.46 -0.75
CA ASN A 73 10.93 1.56 -1.70
C ASN A 73 10.38 1.05 -3.03
N ILE A 74 10.86 -0.09 -3.50
CA ILE A 74 10.36 -0.70 -4.75
C ILE A 74 8.89 -1.03 -4.63
N ARG A 75 8.48 -1.64 -3.52
CA ARG A 75 7.08 -1.99 -3.28
C ARG A 75 6.20 -0.77 -3.09
N LEU A 76 6.70 0.24 -2.39
CA LEU A 76 5.97 1.49 -2.19
C LEU A 76 5.76 2.23 -3.50
N THR A 77 6.78 2.27 -4.35
CA THR A 77 6.69 2.90 -5.67
C THR A 77 5.65 2.20 -6.54
N ALA A 78 5.61 0.87 -6.49
CA ALA A 78 4.61 0.11 -7.24
C ALA A 78 3.19 0.46 -6.77
N LEU A 79 2.97 0.56 -5.47
CA LEU A 79 1.68 0.93 -4.92
C LEU A 79 1.30 2.36 -5.30
N ASP A 80 2.24 3.29 -5.20
CA ASP A 80 2.03 4.68 -5.57
C ASP A 80 1.61 4.80 -7.05
N PHE A 81 2.28 4.07 -7.92
CA PHE A 81 1.96 4.05 -9.34
C PHE A 81 0.54 3.55 -9.59
N TYR A 82 0.15 2.49 -8.87
CA TYR A 82 -1.19 1.93 -8.95
C TYR A 82 -2.25 2.95 -8.51
N VAL A 83 -2.00 3.63 -7.39
CA VAL A 83 -2.92 4.63 -6.84
C VAL A 83 -3.07 5.81 -7.81
N LYS A 84 -1.98 6.23 -8.45
CA LYS A 84 -2.03 7.30 -9.45
C LYS A 84 -2.85 6.90 -10.67
N LYS A 85 -2.79 5.64 -11.07
CA LYS A 85 -3.64 5.14 -12.16
C LYS A 85 -5.11 5.21 -11.80
N LEU A 86 -5.46 4.89 -10.56
CA LEU A 86 -6.84 5.01 -10.09
C LEU A 86 -7.32 6.45 -10.19
N SER A 87 -6.46 7.39 -9.84
CA SER A 87 -6.78 8.81 -9.87
C SER A 87 -6.93 9.34 -11.29
N ASP A 88 -6.01 8.94 -12.18
CA ASP A 88 -5.95 9.45 -13.54
C ASP A 88 -7.04 8.89 -14.44
N SER A 89 -7.38 7.62 -14.29
CA SER A 89 -8.35 6.98 -15.17
C SER A 89 -9.76 7.52 -14.96
N GLY A 90 -10.07 7.93 -13.74
CA GLY A 90 -11.42 8.34 -13.37
C GLY A 90 -12.44 7.24 -13.62
N ASN A 91 -12.00 6.08 -14.08
CA ASN A 91 -12.84 4.95 -14.44
C ASN A 91 -12.16 3.67 -13.95
N ILE A 92 -12.68 3.15 -12.88
CA ILE A 92 -12.10 2.00 -12.19
C ILE A 92 -12.29 0.71 -12.99
N GLU A 93 -13.27 0.65 -13.86
CA GLU A 93 -13.53 -0.52 -14.69
C GLU A 93 -12.39 -0.84 -15.64
N ASP A 94 -11.55 0.13 -15.95
CA ASP A 94 -10.39 -0.03 -16.81
C ASP A 94 -9.22 -0.69 -16.11
N LEU A 95 -9.37 -0.94 -14.84
CA LEU A 95 -8.34 -1.55 -14.02
C LEU A 95 -8.63 -3.01 -13.76
#